data_0ec225d1f84e35ed34f53bd17de8378e
#
_entry.id   0ec225d1f84e35ed34f53bd17de8378e
#
_cell.length_a   1.000
_cell.length_b   1.000
_cell.length_c   1.000
_cell.angle_alpha   90.00
_cell.angle_beta   90.00
_cell.angle_gamma   90.00
#
_symmetry.space_group_name_H-M   'P 1'
#
loop_
_entity.id
_entity.type
_entity.pdbx_description
1 polymer ?
#
loop_
_entity_poly.entity_id
_entity_poly.type
_entity_poly.pdbx_seq_one_letter_code
_entity_poly.pdbx_strand_id
1 'polypeptide(L)'
;MLILLVVLCVAFSALSSNFLTVTNWSNLLIVQATTGAMALGAIFVLILGEFDVSLGYMISFCMMTGAVLSEKGVSGVGTILIMVATGAVCGLLSGLLTVKVKISSFISTLGVGILLFG
;
A
#
# COMPACT_ATOMS: atom_id res chain seq x y z
N MET A 1 -16.47 19.47 2.61
CA MET A 1 -15.63 18.38 3.17
C MET A 1 -15.30 18.58 4.64
N LEU A 2 -14.70 19.71 5.04
CA LEU A 2 -14.31 19.96 6.45
C LEU A 2 -15.50 19.93 7.43
N ILE A 3 -16.63 20.55 7.06
CA ILE A 3 -17.85 20.57 7.88
C ILE A 3 -18.37 19.15 8.11
N LEU A 4 -18.41 18.32 7.05
CA LEU A 4 -18.83 16.92 7.17
C LEU A 4 -17.91 16.13 8.11
N LEU A 5 -16.60 16.33 8.01
CA LEU A 5 -15.63 15.70 8.90
C LEU A 5 -15.89 16.08 10.36
N VAL A 6 -16.08 17.37 10.65
CA VAL A 6 -16.38 17.84 12.00
C VAL A 6 -17.67 17.24 12.54
N VAL A 7 -18.74 17.23 11.73
CA VAL A 7 -20.03 16.64 12.10
C VAL A 7 -19.89 15.16 12.43
N LEU A 8 -19.16 14.40 11.60
CA LEU A 8 -18.90 12.98 11.85
C LEU A 8 -18.08 12.76 13.13
N CYS A 9 -17.02 13.56 13.36
CA CYS A 9 -16.23 13.46 14.58
C CYS A 9 -17.07 13.73 15.84
N VAL A 10 -17.92 14.76 15.81
CA VAL A 10 -18.82 15.07 16.94
C VAL A 10 -19.84 13.95 17.13
N ALA A 11 -20.45 13.46 16.06
CA ALA A 11 -21.42 12.38 16.14
C ALA A 11 -20.81 11.09 16.73
N PHE A 12 -19.65 10.66 16.22
CA PHE A 12 -18.99 9.47 16.74
C PHE A 12 -18.45 9.63 18.15
N SER A 13 -18.00 10.83 18.54
CA SER A 13 -17.61 11.12 19.92
C SER A 13 -18.78 11.00 20.89
N ALA A 14 -19.98 11.37 20.46
CA ALA A 14 -21.18 11.25 21.29
C ALA A 14 -21.74 9.83 21.35
N LEU A 15 -21.58 9.05 20.26
CA LEU A 15 -22.13 7.71 20.14
C LEU A 15 -21.20 6.61 20.69
N SER A 16 -19.90 6.85 20.80
CA SER A 16 -18.93 5.85 21.21
C SER A 16 -17.89 6.41 22.17
N SER A 17 -17.84 5.87 23.38
CA SER A 17 -16.82 6.20 24.39
C SER A 17 -15.40 5.84 23.96
N ASN A 18 -15.25 4.94 22.97
CA ASN A 18 -13.96 4.50 22.48
C ASN A 18 -13.41 5.38 21.34
N PHE A 19 -14.23 6.29 20.79
CA PHE A 19 -13.82 7.07 19.61
C PHE A 19 -12.60 7.97 19.89
N LEU A 20 -12.60 8.67 21.03
CA LEU A 20 -11.50 9.58 21.43
C LEU A 20 -10.38 8.91 22.22
N THR A 21 -10.33 7.57 22.27
CA THR A 21 -9.26 6.86 22.97
C THR A 21 -7.95 6.89 22.18
N VAL A 22 -6.83 6.92 22.92
CA VAL A 22 -5.47 6.84 22.33
C VAL A 22 -5.32 5.59 21.47
N THR A 23 -5.88 4.47 21.90
CA THR A 23 -5.84 3.20 21.16
C THR A 23 -6.51 3.32 19.80
N ASN A 24 -7.71 3.92 19.75
CA ASN A 24 -8.42 4.11 18.47
C ASN A 24 -7.65 5.04 17.53
N TRP A 25 -7.14 6.15 18.05
CA TRP A 25 -6.36 7.09 17.25
C TRP A 25 -5.04 6.48 16.76
N SER A 26 -4.34 5.70 17.59
CA SER A 26 -3.14 4.97 17.16
C SER A 26 -3.46 3.99 16.04
N ASN A 27 -4.54 3.23 16.15
CA ASN A 27 -4.94 2.30 15.10
C ASN A 27 -5.30 3.02 13.79
N LEU A 28 -6.03 4.13 13.86
CA LEU A 28 -6.33 4.96 12.71
C LEU A 28 -5.06 5.51 12.05
N LEU A 29 -4.11 6.00 12.83
CA LEU A 29 -2.85 6.51 12.29
C LEU A 29 -2.01 5.43 11.63
N ILE A 30 -1.96 4.22 12.19
CA ILE A 30 -1.24 3.07 11.59
C ILE A 30 -1.85 2.73 10.23
N VAL A 31 -3.18 2.62 10.13
CA VAL A 31 -3.87 2.33 8.88
C VAL A 31 -3.64 3.45 7.86
N GLN A 32 -3.75 4.71 8.28
CA GLN A 32 -3.56 5.86 7.41
C GLN A 32 -2.09 6.05 7.00
N ALA A 33 -1.12 5.66 7.83
CA ALA A 33 0.29 5.69 7.46
C ALA A 33 0.59 4.78 6.27
N THR A 34 -0.01 3.59 6.24
CA THR A 34 0.10 2.66 5.10
C THR A 34 -0.49 3.29 3.82
N THR A 35 -1.70 3.82 3.91
CA THR A 35 -2.36 4.51 2.78
C THR A 35 -1.55 5.73 2.31
N GLY A 36 -1.00 6.50 3.25
CA GLY A 36 -0.16 7.65 2.95
C GLY A 36 1.14 7.26 2.24
N ALA A 37 1.80 6.19 2.67
CA ALA A 37 2.99 5.67 2.01
C ALA A 37 2.71 5.21 0.57
N MET A 38 1.55 4.53 0.35
CA MET A 38 1.10 4.18 -0.99
C MET A 38 0.87 5.40 -1.87
N ALA A 39 0.18 6.41 -1.33
CA ALA A 39 -0.10 7.64 -2.06
C ALA A 39 1.19 8.38 -2.45
N LEU A 40 2.19 8.41 -1.57
CA LEU A 40 3.50 8.96 -1.89
C LEU A 40 4.19 8.19 -3.03
N GLY A 41 4.14 6.86 -3.01
CA GLY A 41 4.66 6.05 -4.11
C GLY A 41 3.92 6.30 -5.43
N ALA A 42 2.59 6.39 -5.39
CA ALA A 42 1.75 6.64 -6.55
C ALA A 42 2.01 8.02 -7.19
N ILE A 43 2.34 9.04 -6.41
CA ILE A 43 2.61 10.39 -6.91
C ILE A 43 3.74 10.38 -7.96
N PHE A 44 4.81 9.62 -7.76
CA PHE A 44 5.91 9.55 -8.72
C PHE A 44 5.46 9.02 -10.08
N VAL A 45 4.60 8.01 -10.10
CA VAL A 45 4.07 7.43 -11.32
C VAL A 45 3.09 8.40 -12.00
N LEU A 46 2.23 9.05 -11.22
CA LEU A 46 1.26 10.04 -11.71
C LEU A 46 1.93 11.29 -12.31
N ILE A 47 3.07 11.75 -11.76
CA ILE A 47 3.85 12.87 -12.33
C ILE A 47 4.35 12.53 -13.74
N LEU A 48 4.64 11.27 -14.01
CA LEU A 48 5.03 10.79 -15.34
C LEU A 48 3.84 10.64 -16.30
N GLY A 49 2.62 10.89 -15.84
CA GLY A 49 1.39 10.70 -16.62
C GLY A 49 0.97 9.24 -16.75
N GLU A 50 1.53 8.36 -15.93
CA GLU A 50 1.30 6.93 -15.94
C GLU A 50 0.44 6.49 -14.76
N PHE A 51 -0.07 5.25 -14.79
CA PHE A 51 -0.88 4.67 -13.72
C PHE A 51 -0.24 3.39 -13.21
N ASP A 52 -0.22 3.21 -11.88
CA ASP A 52 0.21 1.97 -11.24
C ASP A 52 -0.96 1.33 -10.48
N VAL A 53 -1.49 0.25 -11.07
CA VAL A 53 -2.58 -0.54 -10.48
C VAL A 53 -2.05 -1.66 -9.57
N SER A 54 -0.74 -1.92 -9.60
CA SER A 54 -0.13 -3.01 -8.81
C SER A 54 -0.03 -2.71 -7.32
N LEU A 55 -0.16 -1.45 -6.90
CA LEU A 55 0.05 -1.01 -5.50
C LEU A 55 -0.81 -1.79 -4.49
N GLY A 56 -2.10 -2.01 -4.79
CA GLY A 56 -2.98 -2.78 -3.91
C GLY A 56 -2.60 -4.26 -3.81
N TYR A 57 -2.24 -4.86 -4.94
CA TYR A 57 -1.76 -6.26 -4.99
C TYR A 57 -0.43 -6.41 -4.27
N MET A 58 0.48 -5.44 -4.43
CA MET A 58 1.79 -5.42 -3.78
C MET A 58 1.66 -5.39 -2.26
N ILE A 59 0.77 -4.57 -1.71
CA ILE A 59 0.54 -4.52 -0.27
C ILE A 59 0.02 -5.85 0.25
N SER A 60 -0.99 -6.43 -0.39
CA SER A 60 -1.53 -7.73 0.00
C SER A 60 -0.45 -8.81 -0.03
N PHE A 61 0.37 -8.84 -1.07
CA PHE A 61 1.50 -9.75 -1.20
C PHE A 61 2.55 -9.53 -0.10
N CYS A 62 2.92 -8.29 0.18
CA CYS A 62 3.87 -7.96 1.25
C CYS A 62 3.34 -8.36 2.62
N MET A 63 2.06 -8.10 2.93
CA MET A 63 1.46 -8.49 4.20
C MET A 63 1.49 -10.01 4.40
N MET A 64 1.09 -10.77 3.38
CA MET A 64 1.11 -12.24 3.42
C MET A 64 2.52 -12.80 3.53
N THR A 65 3.44 -12.29 2.72
CA THR A 65 4.86 -12.69 2.75
C THR A 65 5.49 -12.37 4.10
N GLY A 66 5.21 -11.18 4.65
CA GLY A 66 5.69 -10.77 5.96
C GLY A 66 5.21 -11.69 7.09
N ALA A 67 3.95 -12.10 7.07
CA ALA A 67 3.40 -13.05 8.03
C ALA A 67 4.13 -14.40 7.95
N VAL A 68 4.26 -14.97 6.76
CA VAL A 68 4.94 -16.26 6.52
C VAL A 68 6.42 -16.22 6.94
N LEU A 69 7.13 -15.14 6.62
CA LEU A 69 8.54 -14.99 7.00
C LEU A 69 8.70 -14.86 8.52
N SER A 70 7.78 -14.15 9.18
CA SER A 70 7.76 -14.03 10.64
C SER A 70 7.53 -15.38 11.32
N GLU A 71 6.59 -16.18 10.82
CA GLU A 71 6.35 -17.56 11.32
C GLU A 71 7.57 -18.47 11.14
N LYS A 72 8.36 -18.28 10.09
CA LYS A 72 9.60 -19.01 9.85
C LYS A 72 10.79 -18.49 10.67
N GLY A 73 10.59 -17.52 11.54
CA GLY A 73 11.61 -16.96 12.42
C GLY A 73 12.61 -16.02 11.71
N VAL A 74 12.28 -15.52 10.53
CA VAL A 74 13.10 -14.51 9.85
C VAL A 74 13.05 -13.21 10.65
N SER A 75 14.20 -12.58 10.87
CA SER A 75 14.26 -11.31 11.60
C SER A 75 13.44 -10.20 10.91
N GLY A 76 12.89 -9.25 11.68
CA GLY A 76 12.10 -8.15 11.13
C GLY A 76 12.85 -7.36 10.05
N VAL A 77 14.17 -7.13 10.23
CA VAL A 77 15.02 -6.47 9.23
C VAL A 77 15.13 -7.32 7.96
N GLY A 78 15.33 -8.64 8.10
CA GLY A 78 15.38 -9.57 6.97
C GLY A 78 14.07 -9.58 6.19
N THR A 79 12.95 -9.58 6.87
CA THR A 79 11.62 -9.50 6.26
C THR A 79 11.45 -8.21 5.46
N ILE A 80 11.83 -7.06 6.02
CA ILE A 80 11.75 -5.75 5.32
C ILE A 80 12.63 -5.76 4.06
N LEU A 81 13.85 -6.26 4.15
CA LEU A 81 14.75 -6.33 2.99
C LEU A 81 14.19 -7.21 1.87
N ILE A 82 13.60 -8.35 2.20
CA ILE A 82 12.96 -9.23 1.22
C ILE A 82 11.76 -8.53 0.56
N MET A 83 10.91 -7.85 1.33
CA MET A 83 9.78 -7.11 0.79
C MET A 83 10.22 -5.97 -0.14
N VAL A 84 11.23 -5.19 0.25
CA VAL A 84 11.78 -4.11 -0.58
C VAL A 84 12.38 -4.67 -1.87
N ALA A 85 13.14 -5.77 -1.80
CA ALA A 85 13.70 -6.43 -2.97
C ALA A 85 12.59 -6.93 -3.91
N THR A 86 11.54 -7.53 -3.37
CA THR A 86 10.39 -8.01 -4.17
C THR A 86 9.69 -6.83 -4.86
N GLY A 87 9.42 -5.74 -4.13
CA GLY A 87 8.85 -4.52 -4.70
C GLY A 87 9.70 -3.93 -5.83
N ALA A 88 11.02 -3.88 -5.63
CA ALA A 88 11.97 -3.41 -6.63
C ALA A 88 11.95 -4.28 -7.91
N VAL A 89 11.91 -5.60 -7.77
CA VAL A 89 11.82 -6.53 -8.90
C VAL A 89 10.50 -6.34 -9.67
N CYS A 90 9.38 -6.26 -8.97
CA CYS A 90 8.07 -6.07 -9.60
C CYS A 90 7.97 -4.72 -10.30
N GLY A 91 8.46 -3.65 -9.66
CA GLY A 91 8.52 -2.31 -10.26
C GLY A 91 9.43 -2.26 -11.49
N LEU A 92 10.58 -2.95 -11.44
CA LEU A 92 11.48 -3.06 -12.58
C LEU A 92 10.83 -3.80 -13.76
N LEU A 93 10.13 -4.91 -13.48
CA LEU A 93 9.39 -5.66 -14.50
C LEU A 93 8.31 -4.80 -15.16
N SER A 94 7.45 -4.14 -14.38
CA SER A 94 6.43 -3.22 -14.89
C SER A 94 7.04 -2.09 -15.70
N GLY A 95 8.11 -1.47 -15.20
CA GLY A 95 8.81 -0.39 -15.87
C GLY A 95 9.46 -0.83 -17.20
N LEU A 96 10.09 -2.00 -17.23
CA LEU A 96 10.66 -2.55 -18.48
C LEU A 96 9.58 -2.86 -19.52
N LEU A 97 8.45 -3.43 -19.11
CA LEU A 97 7.32 -3.68 -20.00
C LEU A 97 6.75 -2.37 -20.57
N THR A 98 6.65 -1.35 -19.74
CA THR A 98 6.13 -0.04 -20.18
C THR A 98 7.12 0.68 -21.10
N VAL A 99 8.38 0.79 -20.72
CA VAL A 99 9.36 1.62 -21.43
C VAL A 99 9.95 0.91 -22.66
N LYS A 100 10.34 -0.37 -22.54
CA LYS A 100 10.99 -1.10 -23.63
C LYS A 100 10.01 -1.80 -24.54
N VAL A 101 9.01 -2.46 -23.99
CA VAL A 101 8.01 -3.20 -24.79
C VAL A 101 6.88 -2.27 -25.25
N LYS A 102 6.78 -1.05 -24.68
CA LYS A 102 5.77 -0.04 -25.02
C LYS A 102 4.32 -0.50 -24.75
N ILE A 103 4.14 -1.34 -23.75
CA ILE A 103 2.82 -1.69 -23.24
C ILE A 103 2.37 -0.56 -22.30
N SER A 104 1.09 -0.21 -22.30
CA SER A 104 0.61 0.83 -21.36
C SER A 104 0.90 0.44 -19.91
N SER A 105 1.26 1.41 -19.07
CA SER A 105 1.56 1.19 -17.64
C SER A 105 0.40 0.52 -16.92
N PHE A 106 -0.83 0.87 -17.28
CA PHE A 106 -2.03 0.24 -16.73
C PHE A 106 -2.05 -1.29 -16.96
N ILE A 107 -1.75 -1.74 -18.19
CA ILE A 107 -1.75 -3.19 -18.51
C ILE A 107 -0.56 -3.88 -17.88
N SER A 108 0.63 -3.27 -17.90
CA SER A 108 1.84 -3.87 -17.34
C SER A 108 1.76 -4.01 -15.83
N THR A 109 1.29 -2.98 -15.12
CA THR A 109 1.14 -3.01 -13.66
C THR A 109 0.00 -3.91 -13.22
N LEU A 110 -1.12 -3.94 -13.96
CA LEU A 110 -2.20 -4.89 -13.72
C LEU A 110 -1.72 -6.34 -13.90
N GLY A 111 -0.97 -6.63 -14.95
CA GLY A 111 -0.42 -7.97 -15.20
C GLY A 111 0.52 -8.42 -14.08
N VAL A 112 1.45 -7.56 -13.66
CA VAL A 112 2.34 -7.84 -12.51
C VAL A 112 1.53 -8.00 -11.22
N GLY A 113 0.51 -7.17 -11.01
CA GLY A 113 -0.37 -7.27 -9.84
C GLY A 113 -1.11 -8.62 -9.78
N ILE A 114 -1.66 -9.08 -10.90
CA ILE A 114 -2.34 -10.38 -10.98
C ILE A 114 -1.36 -11.53 -10.71
N LEU A 115 -0.13 -11.46 -11.23
CA LEU A 115 0.91 -12.47 -10.95
C LEU A 115 1.27 -12.56 -9.46
N LEU A 116 1.18 -11.44 -8.72
CA LEU A 116 1.42 -11.43 -7.28
C LEU A 116 0.24 -11.99 -6.47
N PHE A 117 -0.94 -11.91 -7.02
CA PHE A 117 -2.15 -12.38 -6.36
C PHE A 117 -2.36 -13.89 -6.52
N GLY A 118 -1.77 -14.51 -7.54
CA GLY A 118 -1.88 -15.92 -7.88
C GLY A 118 -3.01 -16.16 -8.85
#